data_0d58b139d94a0c9c5a0c36c26d058afd
#
_entry.id   0d58b139d94a0c9c5a0c36c26d058afd
#
_cell.length_a   1.000
_cell.length_b   1.000
_cell.length_c   1.000
_cell.angle_alpha   90.00
_cell.angle_beta   90.00
_cell.angle_gamma   90.00
#
_symmetry.space_group_name_H-M   'P 1'
#
loop_
_entity.id
_entity.type
_entity.pdbx_description
1 polymer ?
#
loop_
_entity_poly.entity_id
_entity_poly.type
_entity_poly.pdbx_seq_one_letter_code
_entity_poly.pdbx_strand_id
1 'polypeptide(L)'
;MYFRVTRAGKYAYLQIAQSYRDSGQVKQRIMATLGRLDVLQATGQLDRLIQSGARFTQRVAVIDAHAAGRTEAVRVRRIGADLVFRRLWEETGIQRVLTGLLEERRYEFDVERAIYLTVLHRVFVSGSDRSAERWRERYRIEGVEGLELHHLYRAMAFLGEPLARHALQEDRGAMVLGSPRCIKDVVEEELFEPRRDLFAEVDLVFFDTTSIYFEGEGGETLGAYGHSKDHRPDLKQMIVGIALDAEGRPLCCELWPGNTTDVKTLLLVVRRMQGRFRVREICVVADRGMISAETVEALEASDPPVQYILGVRMRRQLEGSETVLILSCSQCELMIYLWPRRNNPWPHQQS
;
A
#
# COMPACT_ATOMS: atom_id res chain seq x y z
N MET A 1 12.12 5.19 -32.04
CA MET A 1 12.45 4.35 -33.21
C MET A 1 11.34 4.50 -34.23
N TYR A 2 11.68 4.45 -35.52
CA TYR A 2 10.73 4.58 -36.65
C TYR A 2 11.28 3.86 -37.88
N PHE A 3 10.39 3.56 -38.85
CA PHE A 3 10.78 3.01 -40.12
C PHE A 3 11.27 4.13 -41.04
N ARG A 4 12.40 3.89 -41.72
CA ARG A 4 12.99 4.80 -42.67
C ARG A 4 13.22 4.06 -44.00
N VAL A 5 12.91 4.70 -45.11
CA VAL A 5 13.23 4.19 -46.43
C VAL A 5 14.48 4.91 -46.95
N THR A 6 15.49 4.14 -47.37
CA THR A 6 16.72 4.64 -48.00
C THR A 6 16.81 4.09 -49.39
N ARG A 7 17.18 4.91 -50.37
CA ARG A 7 17.39 4.51 -51.75
C ARG A 7 18.87 4.27 -52.03
N ALA A 8 19.20 3.14 -52.63
CA ALA A 8 20.52 2.81 -53.15
C ALA A 8 20.40 2.34 -54.59
N GLY A 9 20.85 3.19 -55.54
CA GLY A 9 20.61 2.98 -56.94
C GLY A 9 19.11 2.95 -57.29
N LYS A 10 18.67 1.93 -57.99
CA LYS A 10 17.24 1.72 -58.38
C LYS A 10 16.39 1.02 -57.30
N TYR A 11 16.96 0.67 -56.17
CA TYR A 11 16.25 -0.07 -55.11
C TYR A 11 15.99 0.78 -53.88
N ALA A 12 14.87 0.52 -53.21
CA ALA A 12 14.52 1.10 -51.92
C ALA A 12 14.70 0.04 -50.80
N TYR A 13 15.31 0.43 -49.70
CA TYR A 13 15.56 -0.43 -48.51
C TYR A 13 14.82 0.10 -47.30
N LEU A 14 14.16 -0.79 -46.59
CA LEU A 14 13.50 -0.47 -45.34
C LEU A 14 14.47 -0.66 -44.16
N GLN A 15 14.55 0.36 -43.32
CA GLN A 15 15.44 0.40 -42.16
C GLN A 15 14.67 0.80 -40.92
N ILE A 16 15.12 0.33 -39.74
CA ILE A 16 14.72 0.85 -38.45
C ILE A 16 15.77 1.86 -37.99
N ALA A 17 15.36 3.09 -37.75
CA ALA A 17 16.21 4.17 -37.29
C ALA A 17 15.75 4.70 -35.93
N GLN A 18 16.69 5.21 -35.16
CA GLN A 18 16.45 5.90 -33.90
C GLN A 18 17.04 7.29 -33.95
N SER A 19 16.22 8.31 -33.61
CA SER A 19 16.73 9.64 -33.35
C SER A 19 17.22 9.75 -31.90
N TYR A 20 18.36 10.38 -31.69
CA TYR A 20 18.91 10.70 -30.37
C TYR A 20 19.51 12.09 -30.39
N ARG A 21 19.63 12.71 -29.25
CA ARG A 21 20.31 14.01 -29.09
C ARG A 21 21.75 13.78 -28.65
N ASP A 22 22.66 14.42 -29.36
CA ASP A 22 24.06 14.45 -29.01
C ASP A 22 24.54 15.90 -29.11
N SER A 23 25.05 16.43 -27.99
CA SER A 23 25.56 17.82 -27.88
C SER A 23 24.57 18.88 -28.40
N GLY A 24 23.26 18.69 -28.12
CA GLY A 24 22.19 19.60 -28.53
C GLY A 24 21.68 19.40 -29.97
N GLN A 25 22.35 18.60 -30.79
CA GLN A 25 21.91 18.27 -32.16
C GLN A 25 21.18 16.94 -32.24
N VAL A 26 20.15 16.86 -33.08
CA VAL A 26 19.43 15.62 -33.37
C VAL A 26 20.21 14.81 -34.36
N LYS A 27 20.71 13.65 -33.94
CA LYS A 27 21.39 12.65 -34.78
C LYS A 27 20.51 11.44 -35.00
N GLN A 28 20.75 10.70 -36.10
CA GLN A 28 20.02 9.46 -36.41
C GLN A 28 21.01 8.29 -36.45
N ARG A 29 20.64 7.20 -35.87
CA ARG A 29 21.38 5.93 -35.92
C ARG A 29 20.49 4.85 -36.55
N ILE A 30 21.04 4.12 -37.51
CA ILE A 30 20.37 2.95 -38.10
C ILE A 30 20.56 1.79 -37.14
N MET A 31 19.45 1.21 -36.68
CA MET A 31 19.43 0.08 -35.75
C MET A 31 19.46 -1.25 -36.53
N ALA A 32 18.73 -1.33 -37.62
CA ALA A 32 18.71 -2.52 -38.50
C ALA A 32 18.26 -2.15 -39.93
N THR A 33 18.76 -2.89 -40.91
CA THR A 33 18.24 -2.89 -42.27
C THR A 33 17.44 -4.16 -42.48
N LEU A 34 16.12 -4.02 -42.74
CA LEU A 34 15.20 -5.14 -42.87
C LEU A 34 15.26 -5.82 -44.24
N GLY A 35 15.64 -5.09 -45.30
CA GLY A 35 15.75 -5.59 -46.64
C GLY A 35 15.19 -4.64 -47.71
N ARG A 36 15.10 -5.13 -48.93
CA ARG A 36 14.50 -4.37 -50.04
C ARG A 36 13.00 -4.28 -49.85
N LEU A 37 12.46 -3.07 -49.96
CA LEU A 37 11.05 -2.77 -49.69
C LEU A 37 10.12 -3.55 -50.65
N ASP A 38 10.45 -3.59 -51.95
CA ASP A 38 9.68 -4.33 -52.95
C ASP A 38 9.61 -5.84 -52.66
N VAL A 39 10.71 -6.44 -52.20
CA VAL A 39 10.77 -7.86 -51.82
C VAL A 39 9.98 -8.12 -50.54
N LEU A 40 10.15 -7.27 -49.52
CA LEU A 40 9.45 -7.41 -48.24
C LEU A 40 7.93 -7.32 -48.40
N GLN A 41 7.46 -6.43 -49.33
CA GLN A 41 6.04 -6.30 -49.64
C GLN A 41 5.53 -7.49 -50.47
N ALA A 42 6.24 -7.86 -51.53
CA ALA A 42 5.83 -8.97 -52.42
C ALA A 42 5.78 -10.33 -51.70
N THR A 43 6.66 -10.55 -50.73
CA THR A 43 6.71 -11.81 -49.95
C THR A 43 5.81 -11.81 -48.72
N GLY A 44 5.16 -10.71 -48.39
CA GLY A 44 4.37 -10.53 -47.14
C GLY A 44 5.21 -10.59 -45.85
N GLN A 45 6.54 -10.49 -45.97
CA GLN A 45 7.42 -10.53 -44.78
C GLN A 45 7.23 -9.31 -43.90
N LEU A 46 6.92 -8.15 -44.49
CA LEU A 46 6.66 -6.92 -43.73
C LEU A 46 5.41 -7.06 -42.86
N ASP A 47 4.33 -7.61 -43.42
CA ASP A 47 3.08 -7.83 -42.71
C ASP A 47 3.25 -8.83 -41.56
N ARG A 48 3.98 -9.92 -41.80
CA ARG A 48 4.32 -10.92 -40.78
C ARG A 48 5.17 -10.33 -39.67
N LEU A 49 6.10 -9.44 -39.98
CA LEU A 49 6.92 -8.76 -38.98
C LEU A 49 6.07 -7.83 -38.10
N ILE A 50 5.19 -7.06 -38.73
CA ILE A 50 4.25 -6.15 -38.04
C ILE A 50 3.29 -6.96 -37.16
N GLN A 51 2.70 -8.04 -37.66
CA GLN A 51 1.82 -8.93 -36.88
C GLN A 51 2.54 -9.58 -35.71
N SER A 52 3.80 -10.01 -35.92
CA SER A 52 4.61 -10.55 -34.82
C SER A 52 4.91 -9.48 -33.77
N GLY A 53 5.23 -8.26 -34.20
CA GLY A 53 5.43 -7.11 -33.30
C GLY A 53 4.16 -6.65 -32.59
N ALA A 54 2.98 -6.91 -33.20
CA ALA A 54 1.67 -6.59 -32.62
C ALA A 54 1.45 -7.21 -31.25
N ARG A 55 2.00 -8.39 -30.99
CA ARG A 55 1.92 -9.08 -29.69
C ARG A 55 2.52 -8.26 -28.54
N PHE A 56 3.38 -7.31 -28.86
CA PHE A 56 4.07 -6.45 -27.88
C PHE A 56 3.52 -5.02 -27.82
N THR A 57 2.48 -4.70 -28.61
CA THR A 57 1.90 -3.35 -28.62
C THR A 57 0.38 -3.39 -28.56
N GLN A 58 -0.20 -2.56 -27.70
CA GLN A 58 -1.66 -2.49 -27.53
C GLN A 58 -2.37 -1.79 -28.71
N ARG A 59 -1.65 -1.01 -29.53
CA ARG A 59 -2.24 -0.20 -30.62
C ARG A 59 -2.45 -0.97 -31.92
N VAL A 60 -1.77 -2.07 -32.13
CA VAL A 60 -1.82 -2.80 -33.37
C VAL A 60 -3.10 -3.64 -33.51
N ALA A 61 -3.70 -4.08 -32.40
CA ALA A 61 -5.01 -4.72 -32.43
C ALA A 61 -6.11 -3.81 -33.05
N VAL A 62 -5.96 -2.50 -32.90
CA VAL A 62 -6.87 -1.50 -33.50
C VAL A 62 -6.65 -1.40 -35.01
N ILE A 63 -5.41 -1.48 -35.46
CA ILE A 63 -5.07 -1.41 -36.91
C ILE A 63 -5.57 -2.66 -37.61
N ASP A 64 -5.41 -3.84 -37.05
CA ASP A 64 -5.90 -5.10 -37.62
C ASP A 64 -7.43 -5.15 -37.66
N ALA A 65 -8.12 -4.63 -36.63
CA ALA A 65 -9.58 -4.52 -36.61
C ALA A 65 -10.09 -3.54 -37.69
N HIS A 66 -9.37 -2.44 -37.91
CA HIS A 66 -9.70 -1.47 -38.96
C HIS A 66 -9.45 -2.02 -40.38
N ALA A 67 -8.33 -2.71 -40.57
CA ALA A 67 -7.99 -3.36 -41.86
C ALA A 67 -8.96 -4.50 -42.20
N ALA A 68 -9.55 -5.16 -41.21
CA ALA A 68 -10.56 -6.20 -41.39
C ALA A 68 -11.99 -5.66 -41.58
N GLY A 69 -12.17 -4.33 -41.77
CA GLY A 69 -13.47 -3.69 -41.93
C GLY A 69 -14.40 -3.74 -40.72
N ARG A 70 -13.87 -4.14 -39.57
CA ARG A 70 -14.59 -4.11 -38.30
C ARG A 70 -14.48 -2.72 -37.71
N THR A 71 -15.51 -1.91 -37.95
CA THR A 71 -15.59 -0.50 -37.48
C THR A 71 -15.89 -0.33 -36.00
N GLU A 72 -16.02 -1.41 -35.24
CA GLU A 72 -16.16 -1.33 -33.80
C GLU A 72 -14.84 -0.89 -33.17
N ALA A 73 -14.89 0.18 -32.38
CA ALA A 73 -13.76 0.65 -31.61
C ALA A 73 -13.31 -0.44 -30.60
N VAL A 74 -12.26 -1.19 -30.94
CA VAL A 74 -11.70 -2.21 -30.07
C VAL A 74 -11.03 -1.53 -28.88
N ARG A 75 -11.67 -1.56 -27.73
CA ARG A 75 -11.05 -1.13 -26.48
C ARG A 75 -10.19 -2.28 -25.95
N VAL A 76 -8.88 -2.10 -26.00
CA VAL A 76 -7.93 -3.02 -25.34
C VAL A 76 -7.85 -2.65 -23.85
N ARG A 77 -8.25 -3.57 -22.98
CA ARG A 77 -8.15 -3.42 -21.53
C ARG A 77 -7.21 -4.46 -20.94
N ARG A 78 -6.46 -4.06 -19.92
CA ARG A 78 -5.59 -4.96 -19.15
C ARG A 78 -6.44 -5.77 -18.18
N ILE A 79 -6.20 -7.09 -18.06
CA ILE A 79 -6.94 -7.97 -17.15
C ILE A 79 -6.09 -8.51 -16.01
N GLY A 80 -4.74 -8.45 -16.10
CA GLY A 80 -3.84 -9.13 -15.17
C GLY A 80 -4.01 -8.69 -13.71
N ALA A 81 -4.27 -7.41 -13.48
CA ALA A 81 -4.50 -6.87 -12.16
C ALA A 81 -5.70 -7.55 -11.48
N ASP A 82 -6.86 -7.56 -12.14
CA ASP A 82 -8.07 -8.16 -11.59
C ASP A 82 -7.95 -9.67 -11.40
N LEU A 83 -7.35 -10.39 -12.34
CA LEU A 83 -7.19 -11.84 -12.25
C LEU A 83 -6.46 -12.31 -10.99
N VAL A 84 -5.38 -11.61 -10.61
CA VAL A 84 -4.58 -11.98 -9.45
C VAL A 84 -5.21 -11.46 -8.17
N PHE A 85 -5.53 -10.16 -8.13
CA PHE A 85 -5.95 -9.52 -6.90
C PHE A 85 -7.39 -9.84 -6.50
N ARG A 86 -8.28 -10.17 -7.42
CA ARG A 86 -9.62 -10.64 -7.09
C ARG A 86 -9.55 -11.95 -6.31
N ARG A 87 -8.72 -12.89 -6.75
CA ARG A 87 -8.51 -14.14 -6.04
C ARG A 87 -7.93 -13.92 -4.64
N LEU A 88 -6.92 -13.06 -4.50
CA LEU A 88 -6.38 -12.70 -3.19
C LEU A 88 -7.42 -12.01 -2.30
N TRP A 89 -8.28 -11.17 -2.86
CA TRP A 89 -9.36 -10.50 -2.17
C TRP A 89 -10.39 -11.47 -1.59
N GLU A 90 -10.71 -12.52 -2.34
CA GLU A 90 -11.57 -13.61 -1.93
C GLU A 90 -10.87 -14.49 -0.86
N GLU A 91 -9.65 -14.94 -1.13
CA GLU A 91 -8.87 -15.83 -0.25
C GLU A 91 -8.53 -15.20 1.11
N THR A 92 -8.27 -13.91 1.16
CA THR A 92 -8.04 -13.18 2.41
C THR A 92 -9.30 -12.97 3.24
N GLY A 93 -10.47 -13.21 2.65
CA GLY A 93 -11.77 -13.04 3.30
C GLY A 93 -12.32 -11.62 3.32
N ILE A 94 -11.60 -10.63 2.75
CA ILE A 94 -12.03 -9.22 2.73
C ILE A 94 -13.40 -9.07 2.07
N GLN A 95 -13.60 -9.73 0.91
CA GLN A 95 -14.88 -9.72 0.21
C GLN A 95 -16.02 -10.21 1.11
N ARG A 96 -15.84 -11.35 1.76
CA ARG A 96 -16.85 -11.96 2.64
C ARG A 96 -17.24 -11.03 3.78
N VAL A 97 -16.24 -10.44 4.45
CA VAL A 97 -16.47 -9.52 5.57
C VAL A 97 -17.24 -8.29 5.11
N LEU A 98 -16.80 -7.64 4.02
CA LEU A 98 -17.47 -6.44 3.51
C LEU A 98 -18.90 -6.75 3.05
N THR A 99 -19.12 -7.87 2.35
CA THR A 99 -20.46 -8.30 1.92
C THR A 99 -21.38 -8.51 3.13
N GLY A 100 -20.91 -9.21 4.17
CA GLY A 100 -21.69 -9.41 5.40
C GLY A 100 -22.08 -8.09 6.10
N LEU A 101 -21.15 -7.13 6.17
CA LEU A 101 -21.42 -5.80 6.76
C LEU A 101 -22.40 -4.94 5.92
N LEU A 102 -22.61 -5.31 4.66
CA LEU A 102 -23.49 -4.60 3.73
C LEU A 102 -24.87 -5.26 3.59
N GLU A 103 -25.10 -6.47 4.09
CA GLU A 103 -26.36 -7.24 3.89
C GLU A 103 -27.62 -6.48 4.30
N GLU A 104 -27.56 -5.74 5.42
CA GLU A 104 -28.71 -4.96 5.93
C GLU A 104 -28.74 -3.52 5.39
N ARG A 105 -27.83 -3.14 4.48
CA ARG A 105 -27.68 -1.79 3.99
C ARG A 105 -28.15 -1.69 2.54
N ARG A 106 -28.77 -0.54 2.22
CA ARG A 106 -29.22 -0.27 0.86
C ARG A 106 -28.42 0.86 0.24
N TYR A 107 -27.56 0.48 -0.72
CA TYR A 107 -26.81 1.41 -1.55
C TYR A 107 -27.27 1.30 -3.00
N GLU A 108 -27.20 2.41 -3.74
CA GLU A 108 -27.52 2.48 -5.17
C GLU A 108 -26.37 1.90 -6.06
N PHE A 109 -25.25 1.57 -5.46
CA PHE A 109 -24.06 1.07 -6.11
C PHE A 109 -23.42 -0.03 -5.27
N ASP A 110 -22.52 -0.79 -5.87
CA ASP A 110 -21.76 -1.83 -5.17
C ASP A 110 -20.61 -1.22 -4.38
N VAL A 111 -20.79 -1.10 -3.07
CA VAL A 111 -19.82 -0.52 -2.13
C VAL A 111 -18.57 -1.40 -2.03
N GLU A 112 -18.73 -2.72 -2.03
CA GLU A 112 -17.63 -3.67 -1.95
C GLU A 112 -16.73 -3.53 -3.18
N ARG A 113 -17.29 -3.46 -4.37
CA ARG A 113 -16.54 -3.24 -5.62
C ARG A 113 -15.88 -1.85 -5.66
N ALA A 114 -16.49 -0.84 -5.09
CA ALA A 114 -15.90 0.50 -4.98
C ALA A 114 -14.66 0.49 -4.07
N ILE A 115 -14.72 -0.20 -2.92
CA ILE A 115 -13.56 -0.40 -2.04
C ILE A 115 -12.47 -1.20 -2.77
N TYR A 116 -12.83 -2.29 -3.42
CA TYR A 116 -11.88 -3.11 -4.19
C TYR A 116 -11.16 -2.30 -5.27
N LEU A 117 -11.88 -1.49 -6.05
CA LEU A 117 -11.28 -0.61 -7.07
C LEU A 117 -10.29 0.37 -6.45
N THR A 118 -10.64 1.00 -5.32
CA THR A 118 -9.79 1.96 -4.62
C THR A 118 -8.50 1.30 -4.12
N VAL A 119 -8.62 0.12 -3.50
CA VAL A 119 -7.46 -0.65 -3.03
C VAL A 119 -6.58 -1.08 -4.19
N LEU A 120 -7.18 -1.67 -5.24
CA LEU A 120 -6.45 -2.14 -6.42
C LEU A 120 -5.67 -1.01 -7.09
N HIS A 121 -6.31 0.16 -7.27
CA HIS A 121 -5.65 1.34 -7.82
C HIS A 121 -4.44 1.77 -6.98
N ARG A 122 -4.58 1.85 -5.65
CA ARG A 122 -3.50 2.26 -4.74
C ARG A 122 -2.33 1.29 -4.74
N VAL A 123 -2.58 0.00 -4.86
CA VAL A 123 -1.53 -1.02 -5.00
C VAL A 123 -0.71 -0.84 -6.28
N PHE A 124 -1.36 -0.45 -7.40
CA PHE A 124 -0.68 -0.32 -8.69
C PHE A 124 -0.13 1.07 -9.01
N VAL A 125 -0.79 2.12 -8.58
CA VAL A 125 -0.48 3.51 -8.99
C VAL A 125 -0.32 4.46 -7.82
N SER A 126 -0.83 4.11 -6.64
CA SER A 126 -0.73 4.94 -5.42
C SER A 126 -1.27 6.38 -5.61
N GLY A 127 -2.43 6.53 -6.24
CA GLY A 127 -3.05 7.83 -6.52
C GLY A 127 -4.38 8.06 -5.78
N SER A 128 -5.01 9.20 -6.08
CA SER A 128 -6.33 9.59 -5.52
C SER A 128 -7.49 8.79 -6.12
N ASP A 129 -8.64 8.81 -5.47
CA ASP A 129 -9.87 8.16 -5.97
C ASP A 129 -10.31 8.74 -7.33
N ARG A 130 -10.10 10.05 -7.56
CA ARG A 130 -10.28 10.66 -8.88
C ARG A 130 -9.37 10.06 -9.95
N SER A 131 -8.16 9.67 -9.56
CA SER A 131 -7.25 8.93 -10.45
C SER A 131 -7.73 7.50 -10.68
N ALA A 132 -8.29 6.84 -9.66
CA ALA A 132 -8.85 5.49 -9.75
C ALA A 132 -10.00 5.41 -10.76
N GLU A 133 -10.90 6.38 -10.75
CA GLU A 133 -12.01 6.48 -11.70
C GLU A 133 -11.53 6.46 -13.16
N ARG A 134 -10.50 7.23 -13.48
CA ARG A 134 -9.90 7.26 -14.83
C ARG A 134 -9.06 6.03 -15.14
N TRP A 135 -8.36 5.53 -14.13
CA TRP A 135 -7.48 4.38 -14.26
C TRP A 135 -8.25 3.12 -14.64
N ARG A 136 -9.44 2.88 -14.07
CA ARG A 136 -10.29 1.71 -14.34
C ARG A 136 -10.65 1.56 -15.82
N GLU A 137 -10.73 2.65 -16.60
CA GLU A 137 -11.04 2.59 -18.02
C GLU A 137 -10.03 1.79 -18.85
N ARG A 138 -8.78 1.70 -18.34
CA ARG A 138 -7.67 0.96 -18.96
C ARG A 138 -7.64 -0.51 -18.57
N TYR A 139 -8.48 -0.91 -17.61
CA TYR A 139 -8.50 -2.26 -17.05
C TYR A 139 -9.88 -2.87 -17.20
N ARG A 140 -9.93 -4.20 -17.34
CA ARG A 140 -11.16 -4.94 -17.21
C ARG A 140 -11.23 -5.45 -15.79
N ILE A 141 -12.04 -4.81 -14.97
CA ILE A 141 -12.30 -5.16 -13.58
C ILE A 141 -13.80 -5.43 -13.50
N GLU A 142 -14.17 -6.58 -12.99
CA GLU A 142 -15.57 -6.99 -12.94
C GLU A 142 -16.33 -6.24 -11.84
N GLY A 143 -17.54 -5.77 -12.15
CA GLY A 143 -18.44 -5.10 -11.22
C GLY A 143 -18.15 -3.63 -10.94
N VAL A 144 -17.20 -2.99 -11.67
CA VAL A 144 -16.85 -1.58 -11.46
C VAL A 144 -17.32 -0.64 -12.57
N GLU A 145 -18.00 -1.15 -13.59
CA GLU A 145 -18.32 -0.40 -14.81
C GLU A 145 -19.20 0.83 -14.56
N GLY A 146 -20.14 0.72 -13.64
CA GLY A 146 -21.08 1.80 -13.27
C GLY A 146 -20.61 2.70 -12.13
N LEU A 147 -19.40 2.49 -11.60
CA LEU A 147 -18.92 3.29 -10.47
C LEU A 147 -18.47 4.68 -10.93
N GLU A 148 -18.80 5.68 -10.19
CA GLU A 148 -18.39 7.08 -10.37
C GLU A 148 -17.58 7.56 -9.16
N LEU A 149 -16.91 8.71 -9.28
CA LEU A 149 -16.05 9.24 -8.23
C LEU A 149 -16.76 9.39 -6.87
N HIS A 150 -18.00 9.85 -6.88
CA HIS A 150 -18.78 10.02 -5.65
C HIS A 150 -19.10 8.67 -4.97
N HIS A 151 -19.21 7.57 -5.73
CA HIS A 151 -19.35 6.24 -5.17
C HIS A 151 -18.09 5.81 -4.42
N LEU A 152 -16.89 6.11 -4.93
CA LEU A 152 -15.64 5.82 -4.25
C LEU A 152 -15.54 6.60 -2.92
N TYR A 153 -15.90 7.87 -2.91
CA TYR A 153 -15.92 8.66 -1.67
C TYR A 153 -16.94 8.13 -0.66
N ARG A 154 -18.14 7.75 -1.12
CA ARG A 154 -19.16 7.14 -0.23
C ARG A 154 -18.73 5.79 0.32
N ALA A 155 -17.98 5.00 -0.46
CA ALA A 155 -17.41 3.74 0.01
C ALA A 155 -16.32 3.96 1.08
N MET A 156 -15.51 5.01 0.96
CA MET A 156 -14.55 5.38 2.02
C MET A 156 -15.27 5.91 3.26
N ALA A 157 -16.34 6.70 3.08
CA ALA A 157 -17.16 7.17 4.19
C ALA A 157 -17.83 6.01 4.95
N PHE A 158 -18.27 4.95 4.26
CA PHE A 158 -18.77 3.73 4.89
C PHE A 158 -17.73 3.10 5.81
N LEU A 159 -16.48 2.95 5.37
CA LEU A 159 -15.41 2.39 6.24
C LEU A 159 -15.14 3.25 7.47
N GLY A 160 -15.29 4.55 7.37
CA GLY A 160 -15.12 5.50 8.47
C GLY A 160 -16.38 5.74 9.30
N GLU A 161 -17.50 5.09 9.01
CA GLU A 161 -18.75 5.28 9.74
C GLU A 161 -18.62 4.82 11.20
N PRO A 162 -18.88 5.71 12.19
CA PRO A 162 -18.80 5.32 13.59
C PRO A 162 -19.82 4.24 13.95
N LEU A 163 -19.42 3.29 14.75
CA LEU A 163 -20.30 2.26 15.28
C LEU A 163 -21.32 2.87 16.27
N ALA A 164 -22.55 2.35 16.27
CA ALA A 164 -23.59 2.80 17.18
C ALA A 164 -23.14 2.70 18.65
N ARG A 165 -23.54 3.69 19.48
CA ARG A 165 -23.11 3.79 20.90
C ARG A 165 -23.38 2.55 21.74
N HIS A 166 -24.32 1.69 21.36
CA HIS A 166 -24.60 0.42 22.04
C HIS A 166 -23.46 -0.60 21.91
N ALA A 167 -22.72 -0.57 20.78
CA ALA A 167 -21.51 -1.39 20.58
C ALA A 167 -20.28 -0.83 21.35
N LEU A 168 -20.37 0.39 21.88
CA LEU A 168 -19.29 1.09 22.59
C LEU A 168 -19.34 0.90 24.11
N GLN A 169 -20.39 0.27 24.68
CA GLN A 169 -20.55 0.15 26.14
C GLN A 169 -19.52 -0.80 26.79
N GLU A 170 -18.90 -1.69 26.00
CA GLU A 170 -17.83 -2.55 26.49
C GLU A 170 -16.45 -1.85 26.55
N ASP A 171 -16.32 -0.68 25.93
CA ASP A 171 -15.03 0.01 25.74
C ASP A 171 -14.88 1.27 26.64
N ARG A 172 -15.27 1.16 27.92
CA ARG A 172 -15.20 2.29 28.88
C ARG A 172 -13.80 2.88 29.12
N GLY A 173 -12.74 2.22 28.62
CA GLY A 173 -11.34 2.70 28.74
C GLY A 173 -10.80 3.43 27.51
N ALA A 174 -11.42 3.32 26.35
CA ALA A 174 -10.85 3.78 25.06
C ALA A 174 -11.25 5.21 24.66
N MET A 175 -12.06 5.91 25.47
CA MET A 175 -12.71 7.15 25.03
C MET A 175 -11.84 8.42 25.15
N VAL A 176 -10.60 8.34 25.59
CA VAL A 176 -9.88 9.55 26.03
C VAL A 176 -8.93 10.15 24.98
N LEU A 177 -8.48 9.45 23.93
CA LEU A 177 -7.54 10.04 22.94
C LEU A 177 -7.50 9.38 21.55
N GLY A 178 -8.44 8.50 21.18
CA GLY A 178 -8.47 7.83 19.86
C GLY A 178 -9.67 8.23 19.04
N SER A 179 -9.60 7.98 17.73
CA SER A 179 -10.77 8.06 16.85
C SER A 179 -11.87 7.11 17.35
N PRO A 180 -13.16 7.47 17.25
CA PRO A 180 -14.24 6.56 17.58
C PRO A 180 -14.13 5.28 16.75
N ARG A 181 -14.50 4.14 17.35
CA ARG A 181 -14.54 2.85 16.65
C ARG A 181 -15.48 2.92 15.45
N CYS A 182 -15.03 2.43 14.30
CA CYS A 182 -15.74 2.54 13.02
C CYS A 182 -15.81 1.20 12.29
N ILE A 183 -16.47 1.16 11.13
CA ILE A 183 -16.61 -0.06 10.32
C ILE A 183 -15.26 -0.67 9.95
N LYS A 184 -14.24 0.16 9.63
CA LYS A 184 -12.86 -0.32 9.39
C LYS A 184 -12.36 -1.20 10.52
N ASP A 185 -12.63 -0.83 11.75
CA ASP A 185 -12.17 -1.59 12.93
C ASP A 185 -12.83 -2.97 13.00
N VAL A 186 -14.11 -3.07 12.63
CA VAL A 186 -14.81 -4.37 12.52
C VAL A 186 -14.19 -5.23 11.42
N VAL A 187 -13.88 -4.63 10.26
CA VAL A 187 -13.21 -5.35 9.17
C VAL A 187 -11.87 -5.93 9.64
N GLU A 188 -11.06 -5.17 10.37
CA GLU A 188 -9.78 -5.63 10.91
C GLU A 188 -9.97 -6.80 11.87
N GLU A 189 -10.94 -6.73 12.77
CA GLU A 189 -11.26 -7.76 13.75
C GLU A 189 -11.74 -9.06 13.08
N GLU A 190 -12.67 -8.95 12.16
CA GLU A 190 -13.20 -10.10 11.41
C GLU A 190 -12.15 -10.79 10.53
N LEU A 191 -11.17 -10.04 10.03
CA LEU A 191 -10.04 -10.60 9.28
C LEU A 191 -8.99 -11.26 10.18
N PHE A 192 -8.89 -10.83 11.42
CA PHE A 192 -7.98 -11.42 12.40
C PHE A 192 -8.52 -12.73 12.98
N GLU A 193 -9.82 -12.82 13.30
CA GLU A 193 -10.41 -13.95 14.02
C GLU A 193 -10.09 -15.33 13.39
N PRO A 194 -10.16 -15.54 12.06
CA PRO A 194 -9.81 -16.82 11.44
C PRO A 194 -8.30 -17.16 11.51
N ARG A 195 -7.45 -16.16 11.76
CA ARG A 195 -5.99 -16.31 11.84
C ARG A 195 -5.49 -16.51 13.26
N ARG A 196 -6.38 -16.34 14.23
CA ARG A 196 -6.05 -16.45 15.64
C ARG A 196 -5.65 -17.89 15.98
N ASP A 197 -4.41 -18.04 16.46
CA ASP A 197 -3.97 -19.31 17.01
C ASP A 197 -4.49 -19.44 18.45
N LEU A 198 -5.40 -20.34 18.65
CA LEU A 198 -5.97 -20.63 19.98
C LEU A 198 -4.95 -21.24 20.96
N PHE A 199 -3.80 -21.66 20.46
CA PHE A 199 -2.73 -22.30 21.25
C PHE A 199 -1.53 -21.38 21.47
N ALA A 200 -1.48 -20.20 20.84
CA ALA A 200 -0.43 -19.21 21.10
C ALA A 200 -0.63 -18.60 22.49
N GLU A 201 0.39 -18.72 23.34
CA GLU A 201 0.38 -18.10 24.68
C GLU A 201 0.66 -16.61 24.60
N VAL A 202 1.52 -16.19 23.64
CA VAL A 202 1.94 -14.79 23.45
C VAL A 202 1.82 -14.40 21.98
N ASP A 203 1.10 -13.33 21.70
CA ASP A 203 1.05 -12.72 20.39
C ASP A 203 2.13 -11.63 20.24
N LEU A 204 3.07 -11.85 19.35
CA LEU A 204 4.10 -10.86 19.05
C LEU A 204 3.52 -9.78 18.12
N VAL A 205 3.59 -8.54 18.54
CA VAL A 205 3.04 -7.39 17.83
C VAL A 205 4.12 -6.37 17.52
N PHE A 206 4.36 -6.14 16.25
CA PHE A 206 5.21 -5.04 15.77
C PHE A 206 4.37 -3.79 15.60
N PHE A 207 4.79 -2.70 16.26
CA PHE A 207 4.09 -1.43 16.17
C PHE A 207 5.02 -0.31 15.73
N ASP A 208 4.60 0.44 14.72
CA ASP A 208 5.30 1.64 14.25
C ASP A 208 4.31 2.74 13.85
N THR A 209 4.79 3.99 13.89
CA THR A 209 4.01 5.16 13.52
C THR A 209 4.68 5.93 12.38
N THR A 210 3.85 6.55 11.56
CA THR A 210 4.29 7.53 10.56
C THR A 210 3.42 8.77 10.61
N SER A 211 3.86 9.87 10.00
CA SER A 211 3.04 11.07 9.80
C SER A 211 2.60 11.17 8.36
N ILE A 212 1.37 11.64 8.15
CA ILE A 212 0.84 12.00 6.83
C ILE A 212 0.41 13.45 6.89
N TYR A 213 0.94 14.30 6.03
CA TYR A 213 0.59 15.70 5.96
C TYR A 213 -0.52 15.96 4.92
N PHE A 214 -1.27 17.05 5.12
CA PHE A 214 -2.31 17.49 4.22
C PHE A 214 -1.79 18.61 3.33
N GLU A 215 -1.90 18.44 2.01
CA GLU A 215 -1.69 19.53 1.05
C GLU A 215 -2.98 20.32 0.90
N GLY A 216 -2.96 21.59 1.35
CA GLY A 216 -4.13 22.46 1.34
C GLY A 216 -4.95 22.45 2.64
N GLU A 217 -6.22 22.86 2.56
CA GLU A 217 -7.15 22.91 3.69
C GLU A 217 -7.71 21.50 3.96
N GLY A 218 -7.02 20.74 4.79
CA GLY A 218 -7.42 19.37 5.13
C GLY A 218 -7.38 19.12 6.63
N GLY A 219 -8.01 18.00 7.05
CA GLY A 219 -7.88 17.48 8.39
C GLY A 219 -8.51 18.34 9.48
N GLU A 220 -9.78 18.73 9.35
CA GLU A 220 -10.48 19.54 10.35
C GLU A 220 -10.50 18.87 11.74
N THR A 221 -10.51 17.53 11.78
CA THR A 221 -10.61 16.79 13.03
C THR A 221 -9.26 16.24 13.51
N LEU A 222 -8.47 15.62 12.62
CA LEU A 222 -7.20 14.97 12.95
C LEU A 222 -5.98 15.78 12.50
N GLY A 223 -6.16 16.75 11.60
CA GLY A 223 -5.07 17.59 11.12
C GLY A 223 -4.61 18.58 12.17
N ALA A 224 -3.43 18.37 12.72
CA ALA A 224 -2.78 19.29 13.65
C ALA A 224 -1.32 19.51 13.27
N TYR A 225 -0.77 20.66 13.62
CA TYR A 225 0.67 20.92 13.49
C TYR A 225 1.41 20.12 14.55
N GLY A 226 2.48 19.43 14.15
CA GLY A 226 3.26 18.60 15.05
C GLY A 226 4.65 18.28 14.48
N HIS A 227 5.33 17.31 15.10
CA HIS A 227 6.62 16.86 14.62
C HIS A 227 6.45 16.04 13.34
N SER A 228 6.87 16.64 12.20
CA SER A 228 6.76 15.97 10.90
C SER A 228 7.95 15.06 10.64
N LYS A 229 7.71 13.78 10.41
CA LYS A 229 8.72 12.81 9.96
C LYS A 229 9.18 13.11 8.52
N ASP A 230 8.36 13.82 7.74
CA ASP A 230 8.63 14.21 6.34
C ASP A 230 9.25 15.62 6.22
N HIS A 231 9.69 16.21 7.33
CA HIS A 231 10.27 17.56 7.38
C HIS A 231 9.35 18.68 6.84
N ARG A 232 8.03 18.52 7.01
CA ARG A 232 7.00 19.50 6.63
C ARG A 232 6.24 20.03 7.86
N PRO A 233 6.92 20.75 8.79
CA PRO A 233 6.27 21.29 9.98
C PRO A 233 5.31 22.45 9.67
N ASP A 234 5.37 22.97 8.45
CA ASP A 234 4.50 24.01 7.89
C ASP A 234 3.09 23.53 7.54
N LEU A 235 2.87 22.21 7.47
CA LEU A 235 1.59 21.61 7.11
C LEU A 235 0.95 20.88 8.30
N LYS A 236 -0.39 20.92 8.33
CA LYS A 236 -1.16 20.05 9.21
C LYS A 236 -0.91 18.60 8.83
N GLN A 237 -0.76 17.75 9.83
CA GLN A 237 -0.53 16.31 9.65
C GLN A 237 -1.43 15.51 10.58
N MET A 238 -1.52 14.21 10.33
CA MET A 238 -2.05 13.21 11.25
C MET A 238 -1.00 12.12 11.48
N ILE A 239 -1.06 11.47 12.61
CA ILE A 239 -0.23 10.31 12.93
C ILE A 239 -1.01 9.04 12.57
N VAL A 240 -0.34 8.14 11.89
CA VAL A 240 -0.85 6.81 11.53
C VAL A 240 0.02 5.78 12.22
N GLY A 241 -0.59 4.92 13.02
CA GLY A 241 0.07 3.78 13.64
C GLY A 241 -0.41 2.48 12.99
N ILE A 242 0.51 1.56 12.74
CA ILE A 242 0.22 0.24 12.17
C ILE A 242 0.75 -0.81 13.12
N ALA A 243 -0.11 -1.76 13.48
CA ALA A 243 0.26 -2.96 14.21
C ALA A 243 0.28 -4.16 13.26
N LEU A 244 1.34 -4.97 13.34
CA LEU A 244 1.54 -6.18 12.54
C LEU A 244 1.68 -7.39 13.46
N ASP A 245 1.29 -8.58 13.00
CA ASP A 245 1.56 -9.84 13.67
C ASP A 245 3.01 -10.33 13.42
N ALA A 246 3.37 -11.47 14.00
CA ALA A 246 4.69 -12.07 13.87
C ALA A 246 5.09 -12.41 12.42
N GLU A 247 4.13 -12.65 11.55
CA GLU A 247 4.33 -12.90 10.13
C GLU A 247 4.34 -11.61 9.28
N GLY A 248 4.22 -10.44 9.91
CA GLY A 248 4.18 -9.14 9.22
C GLY A 248 2.84 -8.81 8.58
N ARG A 249 1.76 -9.50 8.96
CA ARG A 249 0.42 -9.20 8.46
C ARG A 249 -0.23 -8.09 9.28
N PRO A 250 -0.94 -7.13 8.68
CA PRO A 250 -1.57 -6.06 9.43
C PRO A 250 -2.69 -6.60 10.34
N LEU A 251 -2.68 -6.12 11.57
CA LEU A 251 -3.70 -6.32 12.59
C LEU A 251 -4.66 -5.15 12.62
N CYS A 252 -4.12 -3.95 12.81
CA CYS A 252 -4.91 -2.73 12.82
C CYS A 252 -4.11 -1.51 12.38
N CYS A 253 -4.86 -0.49 11.96
CA CYS A 253 -4.35 0.83 11.64
C CYS A 253 -5.10 1.85 12.49
N GLU A 254 -4.35 2.64 13.27
CA GLU A 254 -4.89 3.66 14.17
C GLU A 254 -4.49 5.06 13.70
N LEU A 255 -5.38 6.02 13.94
CA LEU A 255 -5.21 7.40 13.52
C LEU A 255 -5.30 8.35 14.71
N TRP A 256 -4.36 9.29 14.81
CA TRP A 256 -4.35 10.32 15.86
C TRP A 256 -4.09 11.71 15.29
N PRO A 257 -4.46 12.76 16.05
CA PRO A 257 -4.08 14.12 15.71
C PRO A 257 -2.57 14.29 15.55
N GLY A 258 -2.16 15.14 14.61
CA GLY A 258 -0.75 15.31 14.22
C GLY A 258 0.18 15.81 15.33
N ASN A 259 -0.36 16.36 16.42
CA ASN A 259 0.38 16.76 17.61
C ASN A 259 0.49 15.67 18.69
N THR A 260 0.01 14.45 18.39
CA THR A 260 0.15 13.30 19.31
C THR A 260 1.60 12.81 19.30
N THR A 261 2.14 12.53 20.49
CA THR A 261 3.50 11.98 20.61
C THR A 261 3.50 10.46 20.52
N ASP A 262 4.55 9.89 19.92
CA ASP A 262 4.70 8.44 19.72
C ASP A 262 4.59 7.66 21.05
N VAL A 263 5.10 8.22 22.13
CA VAL A 263 5.03 7.64 23.48
C VAL A 263 3.59 7.39 23.95
N LYS A 264 2.69 8.36 23.71
CA LYS A 264 1.28 8.23 24.10
C LYS A 264 0.51 7.25 23.22
N THR A 265 0.91 7.09 21.95
CA THR A 265 0.23 6.19 21.01
C THR A 265 0.43 4.73 21.39
N LEU A 266 1.61 4.33 21.85
CA LEU A 266 1.93 2.94 22.19
C LEU A 266 0.98 2.35 23.23
N LEU A 267 0.79 3.03 24.35
CA LEU A 267 -0.10 2.55 25.42
C LEU A 267 -1.56 2.46 24.99
N LEU A 268 -2.00 3.42 24.18
CA LEU A 268 -3.36 3.42 23.64
C LEU A 268 -3.58 2.23 22.71
N VAL A 269 -2.62 1.96 21.83
CA VAL A 269 -2.70 0.83 20.90
C VAL A 269 -2.75 -0.49 21.65
N VAL A 270 -1.87 -0.69 22.63
CA VAL A 270 -1.85 -1.92 23.45
C VAL A 270 -3.22 -2.17 24.07
N ARG A 271 -3.79 -1.18 24.75
CA ARG A 271 -5.12 -1.30 25.37
C ARG A 271 -6.22 -1.59 24.37
N ARG A 272 -6.20 -0.89 23.22
CA ARG A 272 -7.17 -1.14 22.15
C ARG A 272 -7.03 -2.53 21.55
N MET A 273 -5.81 -3.02 21.38
CA MET A 273 -5.56 -4.39 20.87
C MET A 273 -6.07 -5.45 21.85
N GLN A 274 -5.81 -5.32 23.14
CA GLN A 274 -6.34 -6.23 24.14
C GLN A 274 -7.87 -6.28 24.14
N GLY A 275 -8.52 -5.13 24.03
CA GLY A 275 -10.00 -5.04 23.99
C GLY A 275 -10.58 -5.56 22.68
N ARG A 276 -9.98 -5.19 21.52
CA ARG A 276 -10.52 -5.52 20.18
C ARG A 276 -10.28 -6.96 19.76
N PHE A 277 -9.07 -7.46 19.96
CA PHE A 277 -8.64 -8.75 19.44
C PHE A 277 -8.67 -9.88 20.48
N ARG A 278 -9.08 -9.55 21.74
CA ARG A 278 -9.17 -10.50 22.85
C ARG A 278 -7.89 -11.31 23.07
N VAL A 279 -6.75 -10.69 22.76
CA VAL A 279 -5.44 -11.28 22.96
C VAL A 279 -5.11 -11.22 24.46
N ARG A 280 -4.72 -12.35 25.06
CA ARG A 280 -4.45 -12.42 26.50
C ARG A 280 -3.10 -11.85 26.86
N GLU A 281 -2.07 -12.24 26.12
CA GLU A 281 -0.70 -11.79 26.33
C GLU A 281 -0.15 -11.20 25.02
N ILE A 282 0.39 -10.00 25.13
CA ILE A 282 0.97 -9.27 24.00
C ILE A 282 2.42 -8.97 24.33
N CYS A 283 3.34 -9.27 23.41
CA CYS A 283 4.68 -8.75 23.40
C CYS A 283 4.81 -7.67 22.33
N VAL A 284 4.97 -6.43 22.73
CA VAL A 284 5.06 -5.29 21.80
C VAL A 284 6.50 -5.03 21.42
N VAL A 285 6.75 -4.99 20.11
CA VAL A 285 8.05 -4.58 19.54
C VAL A 285 7.90 -3.18 18.95
N ALA A 286 8.63 -2.20 19.50
CA ALA A 286 8.55 -0.81 19.05
C ALA A 286 9.92 -0.13 19.00
N ASP A 287 10.02 0.93 18.14
CA ASP A 287 11.26 1.67 17.94
C ASP A 287 11.57 2.59 19.15
N ARG A 288 12.84 2.99 19.22
CA ARG A 288 13.41 3.87 20.23
C ARG A 288 12.69 5.23 20.40
N GLY A 289 11.96 5.67 19.37
CA GLY A 289 11.18 6.91 19.42
C GLY A 289 10.00 6.86 20.39
N MET A 290 9.52 5.65 20.71
CA MET A 290 8.32 5.40 21.50
C MET A 290 8.61 5.13 22.97
N ILE A 291 9.88 5.23 23.41
CA ILE A 291 10.31 4.92 24.77
C ILE A 291 10.41 6.17 25.62
N SER A 292 9.76 6.12 26.79
CA SER A 292 10.02 6.95 27.95
C SER A 292 9.95 6.11 29.22
N ALA A 293 10.52 6.59 30.33
CA ALA A 293 10.38 5.92 31.62
C ALA A 293 8.89 5.72 31.99
N GLU A 294 8.07 6.73 31.74
CA GLU A 294 6.61 6.67 31.96
C GLU A 294 5.94 5.58 31.13
N THR A 295 6.40 5.35 29.88
CA THR A 295 5.84 4.29 29.01
C THR A 295 6.18 2.91 29.57
N VAL A 296 7.42 2.69 29.99
CA VAL A 296 7.89 1.43 30.58
C VAL A 296 7.12 1.14 31.86
N GLU A 297 7.08 2.10 32.79
CA GLU A 297 6.33 1.98 34.04
C GLU A 297 4.84 1.64 33.79
N ALA A 298 4.23 2.26 32.81
CA ALA A 298 2.82 2.02 32.47
C ALA A 298 2.57 0.65 31.82
N LEU A 299 3.52 0.12 31.03
CA LEU A 299 3.45 -1.23 30.47
C LEU A 299 3.60 -2.29 31.57
N GLU A 300 4.53 -2.06 32.51
CA GLU A 300 4.77 -2.95 33.67
C GLU A 300 3.64 -2.91 34.71
N ALA A 301 3.02 -1.74 34.89
CA ALA A 301 1.90 -1.56 35.82
C ALA A 301 0.54 -1.98 35.24
N SER A 302 0.47 -2.40 33.99
CA SER A 302 -0.78 -2.88 33.38
C SER A 302 -1.18 -4.24 33.97
N ASP A 303 -2.46 -4.57 33.95
CA ASP A 303 -3.00 -5.84 34.41
C ASP A 303 -3.74 -6.56 33.26
N PRO A 304 -3.21 -7.67 32.72
CA PRO A 304 -1.88 -8.24 32.97
C PRO A 304 -0.73 -7.35 32.45
N PRO A 305 0.50 -7.48 33.03
CA PRO A 305 1.68 -6.74 32.53
C PRO A 305 1.94 -7.05 31.05
N VAL A 306 2.23 -5.99 30.29
CA VAL A 306 2.52 -6.12 28.84
C VAL A 306 3.99 -6.43 28.64
N GLN A 307 4.29 -7.49 27.91
CA GLN A 307 5.66 -7.80 27.52
C GLN A 307 6.11 -6.84 26.39
N TYR A 308 7.39 -6.47 26.37
CA TYR A 308 7.89 -5.53 25.37
C TYR A 308 9.33 -5.78 24.97
N ILE A 309 9.63 -5.46 23.72
CA ILE A 309 10.97 -5.36 23.14
C ILE A 309 11.10 -3.95 22.57
N LEU A 310 11.90 -3.13 23.21
CA LEU A 310 12.01 -1.71 22.88
C LEU A 310 13.43 -1.35 22.44
N GLY A 311 13.59 -0.58 21.36
CA GLY A 311 14.89 -0.08 20.92
C GLY A 311 15.45 0.96 21.90
N VAL A 312 16.67 0.88 22.35
CA VAL A 312 17.30 1.81 23.31
C VAL A 312 18.00 2.97 22.58
N ARG A 313 17.88 4.19 23.11
CA ARG A 313 18.66 5.34 22.62
C ARG A 313 20.07 5.29 23.20
N MET A 314 21.04 4.92 22.38
CA MET A 314 22.46 5.03 22.77
C MET A 314 22.93 6.48 22.65
N ARG A 315 23.24 7.14 23.78
CA ARG A 315 23.66 8.53 23.81
C ARG A 315 25.16 8.71 23.72
N ARG A 316 25.97 7.66 23.94
CA ARG A 316 27.45 7.69 23.87
C ARG A 316 27.99 6.44 23.20
N GLN A 317 29.10 6.62 22.46
CA GLN A 317 29.79 5.55 21.74
C GLN A 317 30.36 4.45 22.65
N LEU A 318 30.52 4.72 23.94
CA LEU A 318 30.99 3.79 24.98
C LEU A 318 29.90 2.84 25.52
N GLU A 319 28.62 3.13 25.25
CA GLU A 319 27.50 2.28 25.70
C GLU A 319 27.30 1.04 24.77
N GLY A 320 28.06 0.96 23.67
CA GLY A 320 28.00 -0.10 22.68
C GLY A 320 29.01 -1.22 22.84
N SER A 321 29.93 -1.17 23.81
CA SER A 321 30.91 -2.22 24.07
C SER A 321 30.44 -3.13 25.19
N GLU A 322 29.91 -4.29 24.84
CA GLU A 322 29.67 -5.45 25.71
C GLU A 322 28.53 -5.39 26.74
N THR A 323 27.59 -4.50 26.66
CA THR A 323 26.43 -4.56 27.57
C THR A 323 25.23 -5.13 26.85
N VAL A 324 24.95 -6.40 27.07
CA VAL A 324 23.63 -6.98 26.89
C VAL A 324 22.71 -6.30 27.89
N LEU A 325 21.89 -5.35 27.45
CA LEU A 325 20.84 -4.80 28.28
C LEU A 325 19.76 -5.89 28.43
N ILE A 326 19.85 -6.63 29.51
CA ILE A 326 18.77 -7.47 30.00
C ILE A 326 17.75 -6.51 30.61
N LEU A 327 16.76 -6.11 29.83
CA LEU A 327 15.55 -5.54 30.39
C LEU A 327 14.74 -6.74 30.90
N SER A 328 14.90 -7.08 32.15
CA SER A 328 14.11 -8.11 32.79
C SER A 328 12.69 -7.62 32.98
N CYS A 329 11.78 -8.11 32.17
CA CYS A 329 10.42 -8.32 32.65
C CYS A 329 10.51 -9.38 33.75
N SER A 330 9.78 -9.20 34.84
CA SER A 330 9.83 -10.10 36.03
C SER A 330 9.50 -11.57 35.73
N GLN A 331 9.23 -11.94 34.52
CA GLN A 331 8.88 -13.30 34.07
C GLN A 331 9.59 -13.80 32.79
N CYS A 332 10.37 -12.98 32.07
CA CYS A 332 11.05 -13.40 30.85
C CYS A 332 12.51 -12.95 30.82
N GLU A 333 13.45 -13.90 30.82
CA GLU A 333 14.85 -13.64 30.43
C GLU A 333 14.95 -13.64 28.90
N LEU A 334 14.82 -12.49 28.26
CA LEU A 334 15.07 -12.34 26.83
C LEU A 334 16.45 -11.73 26.62
N MET A 335 17.42 -12.54 26.14
CA MET A 335 18.72 -12.03 25.73
C MET A 335 18.60 -11.37 24.36
N ILE A 336 18.68 -10.05 24.30
CA ILE A 336 18.79 -9.31 23.04
C ILE A 336 20.27 -9.18 22.69
N TYR A 337 20.74 -9.97 21.72
CA TYR A 337 22.07 -9.78 21.13
C TYR A 337 22.05 -8.55 20.22
N LEU A 338 22.72 -7.47 20.64
CA LEU A 338 23.05 -6.38 19.73
C LEU A 338 24.12 -6.87 18.75
N TRP A 339 23.72 -7.17 17.52
CA TRP A 339 24.65 -7.50 16.43
C TRP A 339 25.54 -6.28 16.15
N PRO A 340 26.88 -6.40 16.24
CA PRO A 340 27.76 -5.31 15.86
C PRO A 340 27.55 -5.02 14.38
N ARG A 341 27.33 -3.77 14.00
CA ARG A 341 27.32 -3.33 12.59
C ARG A 341 28.66 -3.71 11.97
N ARG A 342 28.72 -4.83 11.29
CA ARG A 342 29.78 -5.08 10.32
C ARG A 342 29.59 -4.11 9.16
N ASN A 343 30.67 -3.45 8.78
CA ASN A 343 30.79 -2.54 7.65
C ASN A 343 29.99 -3.03 6.45
N ASN A 344 29.06 -2.18 5.99
CA ASN A 344 28.21 -2.40 4.85
C ASN A 344 29.04 -2.58 3.57
N PRO A 345 28.98 -3.74 2.87
CA PRO A 345 29.73 -3.95 1.63
C PRO A 345 28.93 -3.60 0.37
N TRP A 346 27.93 -2.71 0.46
CA TRP A 346 27.23 -2.28 -0.75
C TRP A 346 27.92 -1.06 -1.34
N PRO A 347 28.46 -1.14 -2.57
CA PRO A 347 29.05 0.02 -3.23
C PRO A 347 27.94 1.00 -3.59
N HIS A 348 28.18 2.26 -3.26
CA HIS A 348 27.41 3.38 -3.78
C HIS A 348 27.40 3.34 -5.30
N GLN A 349 26.27 3.10 -5.91
CA GLN A 349 26.07 3.47 -7.30
C GLN A 349 25.97 5.02 -7.35
N GLN A 350 27.06 5.64 -7.73
CA GLN A 350 27.09 7.01 -8.23
C GLN A 350 26.53 7.00 -9.66
N SER A 351 25.63 7.85 -9.90
CA SER A 351 25.27 8.70 -11.05
C SER A 351 23.80 8.68 -11.37
#